data_7331c445fbb29533cfdb9d27fbd201b0
#
_entry.id   7331c445fbb29533cfdb9d27fbd201b0
#
_cell.length_a   1.000
_cell.length_b   1.000
_cell.length_c   1.000
_cell.angle_alpha   90.00
_cell.angle_beta   90.00
_cell.angle_gamma   90.00
#
_symmetry.space_group_name_H-M   'P 1'
#
loop_
_entity.id
_entity.type
_entity.pdbx_description
1 polymer ?
#
loop_
_entity_poly.entity_id
_entity_poly.type
_entity_poly.pdbx_seq_one_letter_code
_entity_poly.pdbx_strand_id
1 'polypeptide(L)'
;MSTILCTLLFCLTSAGGSCTLPKLEDTRSGYHWEIVFSNKFLADDCCRLLALHEILARCVERKGSFVVYLKSRESISDFLYLAGAEGALQKLNRLADKKDEKNRINRVANCLQKNYDKSVVASVRQIRAIERIDALVGLSELDDSPRETAAARLADKEASLKELSERLNVSKSCLNHRLRKLV
;
A
#
# COMPACT_ATOMS: atom_id res chain seq x y z
N MET A 1 -16.09 -33.80 -18.19
CA MET A 1 -15.77 -33.46 -16.78
C MET A 1 -14.57 -34.29 -16.38
N SER A 2 -13.47 -33.69 -16.04
CA SER A 2 -12.23 -34.37 -15.67
C SER A 2 -12.44 -35.16 -14.36
N THR A 3 -11.93 -36.36 -14.28
CA THR A 3 -11.93 -37.23 -13.07
C THR A 3 -11.40 -36.49 -11.83
N ILE A 4 -10.50 -35.53 -12.05
CA ILE A 4 -9.90 -34.64 -11.06
C ILE A 4 -10.93 -33.69 -10.45
N LEU A 5 -11.84 -33.13 -11.26
CA LEU A 5 -12.92 -32.27 -10.80
C LEU A 5 -13.89 -33.03 -9.89
N CYS A 6 -14.21 -34.29 -10.22
CA CYS A 6 -15.03 -35.15 -9.38
C CYS A 6 -14.35 -35.51 -8.06
N THR A 7 -13.03 -35.75 -8.06
CA THR A 7 -12.28 -36.04 -6.83
C THR A 7 -12.15 -34.81 -5.92
N LEU A 8 -11.90 -33.63 -6.50
CA LEU A 8 -11.90 -32.36 -5.75
C LEU A 8 -13.29 -32.03 -5.20
N LEU A 9 -14.35 -32.19 -5.99
CA LEU A 9 -15.74 -32.01 -5.55
C LEU A 9 -16.13 -33.01 -4.45
N PHE A 10 -15.71 -34.25 -4.57
CA PHE A 10 -15.95 -35.29 -3.54
C PHE A 10 -15.20 -34.96 -2.24
N CYS A 11 -13.95 -34.50 -2.31
CA CYS A 11 -13.21 -33.99 -1.13
C CYS A 11 -13.88 -32.77 -0.52
N LEU A 12 -14.39 -31.85 -1.34
CA LEU A 12 -15.08 -30.64 -0.89
C LEU A 12 -16.44 -30.93 -0.22
N THR A 13 -17.21 -31.90 -0.74
CA THR A 13 -18.51 -32.27 -0.17
C THR A 13 -18.37 -33.07 1.11
N SER A 14 -17.27 -33.81 1.27
CA SER A 14 -17.00 -34.64 2.46
C SER A 14 -16.34 -33.87 3.61
N ALA A 15 -15.79 -32.71 3.36
CA ALA A 15 -14.85 -32.02 4.28
C ALA A 15 -15.33 -30.68 4.81
N GLY A 16 -16.51 -30.21 4.52
CA GLY A 16 -17.00 -28.92 5.04
C GLY A 16 -16.03 -27.75 4.73
N GLY A 17 -15.98 -27.30 3.48
CA GLY A 17 -15.09 -26.22 3.08
C GLY A 17 -15.67 -24.84 3.41
N SER A 18 -14.85 -23.91 3.90
CA SER A 18 -15.20 -22.50 4.01
C SER A 18 -14.29 -21.65 3.11
N CYS A 19 -14.90 -20.76 2.32
CA CYS A 19 -14.16 -19.79 1.53
C CYS A 19 -14.44 -18.40 2.08
N THR A 20 -13.41 -17.72 2.58
CA THR A 20 -13.52 -16.35 3.05
C THR A 20 -12.90 -15.40 2.03
N LEU A 21 -13.73 -14.54 1.44
CA LEU A 21 -13.25 -13.43 0.62
C LEU A 21 -12.92 -12.23 1.52
N PRO A 22 -11.90 -11.40 1.18
CA PRO A 22 -11.55 -10.24 1.98
C PRO A 22 -12.74 -9.28 2.05
N LYS A 23 -13.04 -8.80 3.26
CA LYS A 23 -14.02 -7.73 3.44
C LYS A 23 -13.45 -6.45 2.83
N LEU A 24 -14.24 -5.74 2.03
CA LEU A 24 -13.83 -4.49 1.37
C LEU A 24 -13.40 -3.40 2.35
N GLU A 25 -13.92 -3.44 3.57
CA GLU A 25 -13.70 -2.43 4.62
C GLU A 25 -12.40 -2.67 5.40
N ASP A 26 -11.90 -3.91 5.42
CA ASP A 26 -10.66 -4.26 6.13
C ASP A 26 -9.48 -4.32 5.16
N THR A 27 -8.68 -3.24 5.14
CA THR A 27 -7.47 -3.15 4.33
C THR A 27 -6.37 -4.14 4.76
N ARG A 28 -6.48 -4.70 5.97
CA ARG A 28 -5.52 -5.65 6.56
C ARG A 28 -5.85 -7.10 6.28
N SER A 29 -7.11 -7.43 5.93
CA SER A 29 -7.47 -8.81 5.62
C SER A 29 -6.89 -9.21 4.26
N GLY A 30 -6.00 -10.22 4.27
CA GLY A 30 -5.49 -10.88 3.08
C GLY A 30 -6.56 -11.76 2.43
N TYR A 31 -6.24 -12.29 1.26
CA TYR A 31 -7.03 -13.36 0.65
C TYR A 31 -6.84 -14.64 1.46
N HIS A 32 -7.92 -15.36 1.68
CA HIS A 32 -7.89 -16.62 2.43
C HIS A 32 -8.96 -17.57 1.90
N TRP A 33 -8.54 -18.75 1.57
CA TRP A 33 -9.39 -19.87 1.21
C TRP A 33 -8.93 -21.09 1.99
N GLU A 34 -9.83 -21.86 2.58
CA GLU A 34 -9.50 -23.03 3.35
C GLU A 34 -10.52 -24.17 3.18
N ILE A 35 -10.02 -25.40 3.30
CA ILE A 35 -10.82 -26.62 3.45
C ILE A 35 -10.37 -27.29 4.74
N VAL A 36 -11.34 -27.76 5.54
CA VAL A 36 -11.09 -28.46 6.81
C VAL A 36 -11.32 -29.94 6.61
N PHE A 37 -10.35 -30.75 6.98
CA PHE A 37 -10.41 -32.20 6.95
C PHE A 37 -10.32 -32.77 8.35
N SER A 38 -11.08 -33.85 8.63
CA SER A 38 -10.95 -34.63 9.87
C SER A 38 -9.76 -35.59 9.84
N ASN A 39 -9.25 -35.91 8.64
CA ASN A 39 -8.22 -36.90 8.42
C ASN A 39 -7.02 -36.31 7.70
N LYS A 40 -5.81 -36.52 8.25
CA LYS A 40 -4.56 -36.02 7.69
C LYS A 40 -4.28 -36.55 6.28
N PHE A 41 -4.53 -37.83 6.02
CA PHE A 41 -4.28 -38.40 4.69
C PHE A 41 -5.07 -37.70 3.59
N LEU A 42 -6.35 -37.36 3.86
CA LEU A 42 -7.18 -36.61 2.90
C LEU A 42 -6.65 -35.17 2.70
N ALA A 43 -6.17 -34.53 3.74
CA ALA A 43 -5.55 -33.20 3.63
C ALA A 43 -4.25 -33.24 2.81
N ASP A 44 -3.40 -34.22 3.06
CA ASP A 44 -2.16 -34.41 2.31
C ASP A 44 -2.43 -34.75 0.82
N ASP A 45 -3.41 -35.60 0.54
CA ASP A 45 -3.83 -35.93 -0.83
C ASP A 45 -4.42 -34.70 -1.54
N CYS A 46 -5.20 -33.88 -0.85
CA CYS A 46 -5.68 -32.61 -1.38
C CYS A 46 -4.51 -31.67 -1.76
N CYS A 47 -3.51 -31.54 -0.89
CA CYS A 47 -2.32 -30.75 -1.20
C CYS A 47 -1.55 -31.30 -2.41
N ARG A 48 -1.38 -32.61 -2.51
CA ARG A 48 -0.73 -33.25 -3.68
C ARG A 48 -1.51 -33.01 -4.96
N LEU A 49 -2.83 -33.15 -4.91
CA LEU A 49 -3.70 -32.92 -6.06
C LEU A 49 -3.61 -31.46 -6.56
N LEU A 50 -3.62 -30.50 -5.64
CA LEU A 50 -3.44 -29.09 -5.97
C LEU A 50 -2.05 -28.83 -6.55
N ALA A 51 -1.01 -29.46 -6.01
CA ALA A 51 0.37 -29.33 -6.50
C ALA A 51 0.55 -29.86 -7.93
N LEU A 52 -0.20 -30.86 -8.37
CA LEU A 52 -0.21 -31.34 -9.77
C LEU A 52 -0.70 -30.26 -10.75
N HIS A 53 -1.42 -29.24 -10.24
CA HIS A 53 -1.89 -28.08 -11.00
C HIS A 53 -1.12 -26.81 -10.66
N GLU A 54 0.09 -26.94 -10.12
CA GLU A 54 0.95 -25.82 -9.74
C GLU A 54 0.38 -24.93 -8.61
N ILE A 55 -0.69 -25.39 -7.92
CA ILE A 55 -1.31 -24.67 -6.81
C ILE A 55 -0.69 -25.15 -5.50
N LEU A 56 0.20 -24.34 -4.93
CA LEU A 56 0.90 -24.65 -3.68
C LEU A 56 0.03 -24.30 -2.47
N ALA A 57 -0.70 -25.31 -1.96
CA ALA A 57 -1.47 -25.20 -0.73
C ALA A 57 -0.60 -25.52 0.50
N ARG A 58 -0.99 -24.97 1.66
CA ARG A 58 -0.40 -25.31 2.95
C ARG A 58 -1.41 -26.07 3.79
N CYS A 59 -0.92 -27.08 4.54
CA CYS A 59 -1.71 -27.81 5.51
C CYS A 59 -1.23 -27.50 6.93
N VAL A 60 -2.16 -27.25 7.85
CA VAL A 60 -1.89 -27.04 9.28
C VAL A 60 -2.90 -27.79 10.12
N GLU A 61 -2.47 -28.30 11.26
CA GLU A 61 -3.36 -28.88 12.26
C GLU A 61 -3.93 -27.78 13.16
N ARG A 62 -5.26 -27.78 13.34
CA ARG A 62 -5.99 -26.88 14.23
C ARG A 62 -7.09 -27.61 14.97
N LYS A 63 -7.03 -27.65 16.28
CA LYS A 63 -8.08 -28.24 17.16
C LYS A 63 -8.48 -29.66 16.72
N GLY A 64 -7.49 -30.50 16.39
CA GLY A 64 -7.73 -31.87 15.96
C GLY A 64 -8.25 -32.06 14.54
N SER A 65 -8.29 -30.99 13.73
CA SER A 65 -8.63 -31.03 12.31
C SER A 65 -7.44 -30.53 11.46
N PHE A 66 -7.40 -30.95 10.20
CA PHE A 66 -6.35 -30.58 9.24
C PHE A 66 -6.90 -29.58 8.24
N VAL A 67 -6.32 -28.37 8.23
CA VAL A 67 -6.78 -27.24 7.42
C VAL A 67 -5.83 -27.04 6.25
N VAL A 68 -6.30 -27.29 5.04
CA VAL A 68 -5.60 -26.94 3.79
C VAL A 68 -6.02 -25.54 3.37
N TYR A 69 -5.06 -24.66 3.12
CA TYR A 69 -5.40 -23.26 2.82
C TYR A 69 -4.51 -22.62 1.75
N LEU A 70 -5.09 -21.61 1.08
CA LEU A 70 -4.45 -20.71 0.12
C LEU A 70 -4.55 -19.28 0.62
N LYS A 71 -3.49 -18.48 0.43
CA LYS A 71 -3.45 -17.07 0.84
C LYS A 71 -3.17 -16.10 -0.29
N SER A 72 -2.67 -16.56 -1.43
CA SER A 72 -2.43 -15.68 -2.57
C SER A 72 -3.69 -15.55 -3.44
N ARG A 73 -3.88 -14.38 -4.05
CA ARG A 73 -4.97 -14.15 -5.02
C ARG A 73 -4.84 -15.11 -6.19
N GLU A 74 -3.63 -15.27 -6.70
CA GLU A 74 -3.31 -16.10 -7.85
C GLU A 74 -3.73 -17.54 -7.59
N SER A 75 -3.22 -18.16 -6.52
CA SER A 75 -3.54 -19.56 -6.17
C SER A 75 -5.04 -19.78 -5.95
N ILE A 76 -5.76 -18.80 -5.38
CA ILE A 76 -7.22 -18.90 -5.20
C ILE A 76 -7.92 -18.75 -6.55
N SER A 77 -7.46 -17.88 -7.44
CA SER A 77 -8.01 -17.72 -8.79
C SER A 77 -7.83 -19.02 -9.61
N ASP A 78 -6.64 -19.59 -9.57
CA ASP A 78 -6.30 -20.83 -10.26
C ASP A 78 -7.16 -22.00 -9.74
N PHE A 79 -7.33 -22.07 -8.41
CA PHE A 79 -8.22 -23.04 -7.81
C PHE A 79 -9.68 -22.89 -8.26
N LEU A 80 -10.21 -21.65 -8.25
CA LEU A 80 -11.59 -21.37 -8.67
C LEU A 80 -11.80 -21.65 -10.16
N TYR A 81 -10.80 -21.37 -10.98
CA TYR A 81 -10.81 -21.72 -12.41
C TYR A 81 -10.82 -23.24 -12.59
N LEU A 82 -9.93 -23.97 -11.91
CA LEU A 82 -9.86 -25.43 -11.95
C LEU A 82 -11.17 -26.08 -11.47
N ALA A 83 -11.79 -25.49 -10.45
CA ALA A 83 -13.07 -25.95 -9.91
C ALA A 83 -14.28 -25.59 -10.79
N GLY A 84 -14.10 -24.85 -11.89
CA GLY A 84 -15.18 -24.37 -12.75
C GLY A 84 -16.11 -23.36 -12.07
N ALA A 85 -15.64 -22.69 -11.01
CA ALA A 85 -16.41 -21.74 -10.21
C ALA A 85 -16.35 -20.33 -10.79
N GLU A 86 -16.75 -20.15 -12.05
CA GLU A 86 -16.63 -18.89 -12.78
C GLU A 86 -17.26 -17.68 -12.07
N GLY A 87 -18.44 -17.86 -11.49
CA GLY A 87 -19.13 -16.80 -10.75
C GLY A 87 -18.33 -16.32 -9.51
N ALA A 88 -17.68 -17.25 -8.80
CA ALA A 88 -16.82 -16.92 -7.67
C ALA A 88 -15.52 -16.26 -8.13
N LEU A 89 -14.94 -16.69 -9.23
CA LEU A 89 -13.76 -16.11 -9.85
C LEU A 89 -14.00 -14.65 -10.29
N GLN A 90 -15.13 -14.39 -10.97
CA GLN A 90 -15.51 -13.03 -11.34
C GLN A 90 -15.70 -12.13 -10.13
N LYS A 91 -16.33 -12.65 -9.06
CA LYS A 91 -16.52 -11.91 -7.81
C LYS A 91 -15.17 -11.59 -7.14
N LEU A 92 -14.26 -12.55 -7.10
CA LEU A 92 -12.90 -12.37 -6.58
C LEU A 92 -12.16 -11.27 -7.35
N ASN A 93 -12.19 -11.29 -8.68
CA ASN A 93 -11.53 -10.30 -9.52
C ASN A 93 -12.09 -8.89 -9.29
N ARG A 94 -13.42 -8.72 -9.27
CA ARG A 94 -14.05 -7.43 -8.98
C ARG A 94 -13.65 -6.88 -7.60
N LEU A 95 -13.55 -7.74 -6.59
CA LEU A 95 -13.11 -7.34 -5.24
C LEU A 95 -11.64 -6.94 -5.22
N ALA A 96 -10.81 -7.67 -5.96
CA ALA A 96 -9.39 -7.36 -6.09
C ALA A 96 -9.15 -6.01 -6.74
N ASP A 97 -9.82 -5.72 -7.86
CA ASP A 97 -9.71 -4.45 -8.58
C ASP A 97 -10.10 -3.26 -7.69
N LYS A 98 -11.20 -3.39 -6.94
CA LYS A 98 -11.63 -2.37 -5.96
C LYS A 98 -10.59 -2.17 -4.85
N LYS A 99 -9.98 -3.24 -4.35
CA LYS A 99 -8.94 -3.18 -3.31
C LYS A 99 -7.67 -2.52 -3.83
N ASP A 100 -7.25 -2.85 -5.04
CA ASP A 100 -6.08 -2.28 -5.68
C ASP A 100 -6.25 -0.79 -5.94
N GLU A 101 -7.43 -0.36 -6.40
CA GLU A 101 -7.75 1.05 -6.58
C GLU A 101 -7.74 1.81 -5.25
N LYS A 102 -8.37 1.26 -4.19
CA LYS A 102 -8.33 1.86 -2.85
C LYS A 102 -6.90 1.99 -2.33
N ASN A 103 -6.07 0.96 -2.51
CA ASN A 103 -4.67 0.98 -2.11
C ASN A 103 -3.87 2.01 -2.90
N ARG A 104 -4.17 2.19 -4.19
CA ARG A 104 -3.56 3.22 -5.05
C ARG A 104 -3.89 4.61 -4.53
N ILE A 105 -5.15 4.89 -4.26
CA ILE A 105 -5.62 6.17 -3.72
C ILE A 105 -4.95 6.46 -2.37
N ASN A 106 -4.92 5.49 -1.46
CA ASN A 106 -4.28 5.65 -0.15
C ASN A 106 -2.77 5.93 -0.26
N ARG A 107 -2.07 5.27 -1.21
CA ARG A 107 -0.64 5.54 -1.45
C ARG A 107 -0.40 6.96 -1.95
N VAL A 108 -1.24 7.45 -2.86
CA VAL A 108 -1.17 8.83 -3.36
C VAL A 108 -1.44 9.83 -2.24
N ALA A 109 -2.51 9.64 -1.47
CA ALA A 109 -2.85 10.50 -0.34
C ALA A 109 -1.73 10.55 0.70
N ASN A 110 -1.17 9.40 1.09
CA ASN A 110 -0.06 9.32 2.03
C ASN A 110 1.21 10.00 1.49
N CYS A 111 1.47 9.90 0.18
CA CYS A 111 2.59 10.58 -0.45
C CYS A 111 2.43 12.11 -0.40
N LEU A 112 1.23 12.61 -0.75
CA LEU A 112 0.91 14.03 -0.70
C LEU A 112 1.02 14.58 0.73
N GLN A 113 0.46 13.88 1.71
CA GLN A 113 0.54 14.27 3.12
C GLN A 113 1.99 14.34 3.60
N LYS A 114 2.81 13.32 3.34
CA LYS A 114 4.23 13.32 3.72
C LYS A 114 5.03 14.44 3.06
N ASN A 115 4.70 14.78 1.82
CA ASN A 115 5.36 15.88 1.12
C ASN A 115 4.95 17.24 1.72
N TYR A 116 3.67 17.39 2.06
CA TYR A 116 3.17 18.58 2.77
C TYR A 116 3.85 18.75 4.12
N ASP A 117 3.87 17.71 4.96
CA ASP A 117 4.50 17.73 6.28
C ASP A 117 5.99 18.13 6.19
N LYS A 118 6.73 17.57 5.23
CA LYS A 118 8.14 17.94 4.99
C LYS A 118 8.28 19.41 4.59
N SER A 119 7.36 19.92 3.78
CA SER A 119 7.37 21.33 3.36
C SER A 119 7.13 22.26 4.54
N VAL A 120 6.16 21.94 5.39
CA VAL A 120 5.85 22.73 6.61
C VAL A 120 7.03 22.74 7.56
N VAL A 121 7.61 21.58 7.87
CA VAL A 121 8.78 21.47 8.76
C VAL A 121 9.96 22.27 8.20
N ALA A 122 10.22 22.21 6.90
CA ALA A 122 11.27 22.97 6.25
C ALA A 122 11.01 24.48 6.34
N SER A 123 9.78 24.93 6.10
CA SER A 123 9.39 26.33 6.22
C SER A 123 9.60 26.88 7.62
N VAL A 124 9.12 26.16 8.64
CA VAL A 124 9.32 26.57 10.06
C VAL A 124 10.79 26.67 10.40
N ARG A 125 11.61 25.71 9.95
CA ARG A 125 13.06 25.75 10.17
C ARG A 125 13.71 26.95 9.50
N GLN A 126 13.33 27.25 8.26
CA GLN A 126 13.82 28.42 7.51
C GLN A 126 13.45 29.73 8.20
N ILE A 127 12.19 29.89 8.61
CA ILE A 127 11.70 31.09 9.29
C ILE A 127 12.50 31.33 10.58
N ARG A 128 12.65 30.31 11.43
CA ARG A 128 13.42 30.43 12.69
C ARG A 128 14.87 30.79 12.44
N ALA A 129 15.49 30.25 11.41
CA ALA A 129 16.88 30.60 11.06
C ALA A 129 17.00 32.04 10.59
N ILE A 130 16.08 32.51 9.73
CA ILE A 130 16.04 33.89 9.24
C ILE A 130 15.76 34.89 10.38
N GLU A 131 14.80 34.60 11.25
CA GLU A 131 14.49 35.44 12.43
C GLU A 131 15.70 35.54 13.37
N ARG A 132 16.49 34.46 13.50
CA ARG A 132 17.72 34.44 14.28
C ARG A 132 18.84 35.29 13.63
N ILE A 133 18.99 35.19 12.32
CA ILE A 133 19.94 36.04 11.57
C ILE A 133 19.57 37.53 11.74
N ASP A 134 18.30 37.83 11.58
CA ASP A 134 17.80 39.24 11.72
C ASP A 134 18.07 39.77 13.12
N ALA A 135 17.84 38.99 14.17
CA ALA A 135 18.08 39.40 15.56
C ALA A 135 19.57 39.54 15.92
N LEU A 136 20.48 38.80 15.28
CA LEU A 136 21.90 38.80 15.63
C LEU A 136 22.75 39.76 14.78
N VAL A 137 22.47 39.88 13.49
CA VAL A 137 23.29 40.57 12.52
C VAL A 137 22.49 41.64 11.78
N GLY A 138 21.18 41.43 11.61
CA GLY A 138 20.29 42.20 10.74
C GLY A 138 20.28 41.70 9.31
N LEU A 139 19.09 41.67 8.68
CA LEU A 139 18.96 41.24 7.28
C LEU A 139 19.62 42.20 6.29
N SER A 140 19.85 43.47 6.69
CA SER A 140 20.54 44.48 5.90
C SER A 140 21.99 44.15 5.59
N GLU A 141 22.64 43.36 6.46
CA GLU A 141 24.04 42.93 6.30
C GLU A 141 24.22 41.77 5.35
N LEU A 142 23.10 41.14 4.92
CA LEU A 142 23.14 40.05 3.94
C LEU A 142 23.29 40.61 2.51
N ASP A 143 23.95 39.85 1.67
CA ASP A 143 23.98 40.11 0.21
C ASP A 143 22.56 40.19 -0.35
N ASP A 144 22.38 40.89 -1.46
CA ASP A 144 21.05 41.15 -2.06
C ASP A 144 20.20 39.90 -2.25
N SER A 145 20.77 38.82 -2.78
CA SER A 145 20.05 37.60 -3.10
C SER A 145 19.56 36.79 -1.87
N PRO A 146 20.36 36.54 -0.81
CA PRO A 146 19.90 36.00 0.47
C PRO A 146 18.90 36.90 1.18
N ARG A 147 19.12 38.23 1.18
CA ARG A 147 18.25 39.23 1.79
C ARG A 147 16.85 39.22 1.20
N GLU A 148 16.76 39.25 -0.14
CA GLU A 148 15.50 39.18 -0.87
C GLU A 148 14.75 37.85 -0.60
N THR A 149 15.48 36.75 -0.55
CA THR A 149 14.93 35.43 -0.24
C THR A 149 14.40 35.36 1.20
N ALA A 150 15.14 35.92 2.17
CA ALA A 150 14.73 35.99 3.56
C ALA A 150 13.49 36.84 3.75
N ALA A 151 13.48 38.04 3.14
CA ALA A 151 12.33 38.95 3.19
C ALA A 151 11.06 38.33 2.59
N ALA A 152 11.18 37.66 1.44
CA ALA A 152 10.05 36.99 0.80
C ALA A 152 9.49 35.84 1.68
N ARG A 153 10.35 35.05 2.35
CA ARG A 153 9.92 33.98 3.25
C ARG A 153 9.26 34.50 4.52
N LEU A 154 9.74 35.60 5.09
CA LEU A 154 9.11 36.23 6.28
C LEU A 154 7.78 36.89 5.93
N ALA A 155 7.66 37.51 4.76
CA ALA A 155 6.44 38.17 4.29
C ALA A 155 5.29 37.14 4.09
N ASP A 156 5.63 35.91 3.68
CA ASP A 156 4.64 34.87 3.50
C ASP A 156 5.19 33.53 4.06
N LYS A 157 4.89 33.32 5.33
CA LYS A 157 5.38 32.15 6.10
C LYS A 157 4.80 30.81 5.61
N GLU A 158 3.63 30.85 4.96
CA GLU A 158 2.93 29.66 4.48
C GLU A 158 3.20 29.34 3.01
N ALA A 159 3.76 30.28 2.25
CA ALA A 159 4.02 30.11 0.83
C ALA A 159 4.85 28.86 0.54
N SER A 160 4.43 28.11 -0.47
CA SER A 160 5.20 27.00 -0.99
C SER A 160 6.49 27.47 -1.68
N LEU A 161 7.46 26.57 -1.84
CA LEU A 161 8.66 26.87 -2.63
C LEU A 161 8.34 27.26 -4.09
N LYS A 162 7.21 26.80 -4.63
CA LYS A 162 6.76 27.16 -5.97
C LYS A 162 6.34 28.64 -6.02
N GLU A 163 5.47 29.05 -5.13
CA GLU A 163 4.97 30.42 -5.04
C GLU A 163 6.10 31.42 -4.77
N LEU A 164 7.01 31.09 -3.85
CA LEU A 164 8.17 31.95 -3.60
C LEU A 164 9.11 32.01 -4.80
N SER A 165 9.32 30.93 -5.52
CA SER A 165 10.18 30.93 -6.71
C SER A 165 9.59 31.78 -7.84
N GLU A 166 8.28 31.75 -8.01
CA GLU A 166 7.55 32.56 -8.97
C GLU A 166 7.64 34.07 -8.61
N ARG A 167 7.45 34.45 -7.32
CA ARG A 167 7.58 35.84 -6.83
C ARG A 167 8.98 36.40 -7.02
N LEU A 168 10.00 35.60 -6.79
CA LEU A 168 11.41 36.01 -6.91
C LEU A 168 11.97 35.83 -8.32
N ASN A 169 11.15 35.37 -9.25
CA ASN A 169 11.53 35.07 -10.63
C ASN A 169 12.79 34.18 -10.75
N VAL A 170 12.87 33.16 -9.91
CA VAL A 170 13.98 32.20 -9.88
C VAL A 170 13.48 30.77 -9.98
N SER A 171 14.34 29.82 -10.36
CA SER A 171 13.98 28.41 -10.33
C SER A 171 13.82 27.89 -8.90
N LYS A 172 12.96 26.87 -8.69
CA LYS A 172 12.82 26.21 -7.39
C LYS A 172 14.15 25.70 -6.85
N SER A 173 15.03 25.20 -7.72
CA SER A 173 16.36 24.70 -7.34
C SER A 173 17.24 25.83 -6.82
N CYS A 174 17.26 26.96 -7.50
CA CYS A 174 17.97 28.15 -7.06
C CYS A 174 17.46 28.64 -5.71
N LEU A 175 16.13 28.79 -5.57
CA LEU A 175 15.50 29.19 -4.31
C LEU A 175 15.85 28.24 -3.15
N ASN A 176 15.75 26.94 -3.38
CA ASN A 176 16.07 25.95 -2.36
C ASN A 176 17.56 26.02 -1.94
N HIS A 177 18.47 26.30 -2.88
CA HIS A 177 19.86 26.52 -2.58
C HIS A 177 20.06 27.80 -1.72
N ARG A 178 19.41 28.91 -2.08
CA ARG A 178 19.46 30.16 -1.30
C ARG A 178 18.94 29.97 0.13
N LEU A 179 17.78 29.30 0.28
CA LEU A 179 17.19 29.00 1.60
C LEU A 179 18.06 28.04 2.45
N ARG A 180 18.77 27.10 1.82
CA ARG A 180 19.73 26.22 2.53
C ARG A 180 20.92 26.96 3.10
N LYS A 181 21.35 28.05 2.45
CA LYS A 181 22.45 28.87 2.96
C LYS A 181 22.06 29.71 4.17
N LEU A 182 20.75 29.97 4.35
CA LEU A 182 20.22 30.72 5.49
C LEU A 182 19.94 29.85 6.71
N VAL A 183 19.95 28.49 6.57
CA VAL A 183 19.64 27.51 7.62
C VAL A 183 20.89 26.82 8.13
#